data_3378799050f3e3c1d2c03607a2b9ad68
#
_entry.id   3378799050f3e3c1d2c03607a2b9ad68
#
_cell.length_a   1.000
_cell.length_b   1.000
_cell.length_c   1.000
_cell.angle_alpha   90.00
_cell.angle_beta   90.00
_cell.angle_gamma   90.00
#
_symmetry.space_group_name_H-M   'P 1'
#
loop_
_entity.id
_entity.type
_entity.pdbx_description
1 polymer ?
#
loop_
_entity_poly.entity_id
_entity_poly.type
_entity_poly.pdbx_seq_one_letter_code
_entity_poly.pdbx_strand_id
1 'polypeptide(L)'
;MFTPTLDARQVRAVIKELRGIDQQIVKDLRSDLRSQLAPVATQIAGAVPVDPPLSGFRNNGATGWSPVKGKVGFTPGKSRNNAKNLVAIRVDPVGGKRGLYIAELAGSRSAGSTPSGANLISVLNSRSPMNGRGGRYAYKQFRFLRPDVVKIAERILNATFAKIDRKID
;
A
#
# COMPACT_ATOMS: atom_id res chain seq x y z
N MET A 1 9.51 -24.22 -15.51
CA MET A 1 8.81 -23.91 -14.25
C MET A 1 8.18 -22.54 -14.42
N PHE A 2 6.88 -22.47 -14.75
CA PHE A 2 6.17 -21.23 -14.94
C PHE A 2 5.89 -20.64 -13.56
N THR A 3 6.46 -19.50 -13.24
CA THR A 3 6.05 -18.67 -12.10
C THR A 3 4.86 -17.85 -12.58
N PRO A 4 3.62 -18.10 -12.15
CA PRO A 4 2.50 -17.29 -12.55
C PRO A 4 2.65 -15.90 -11.91
N THR A 5 3.10 -14.96 -12.70
CA THR A 5 3.00 -13.54 -12.34
C THR A 5 1.51 -13.21 -12.40
N LEU A 6 0.91 -12.95 -11.25
CA LEU A 6 -0.50 -12.59 -11.15
C LEU A 6 -0.70 -11.26 -11.90
N ASP A 7 -1.11 -11.33 -13.15
CA ASP A 7 -1.47 -10.14 -13.92
C ASP A 7 -2.80 -9.60 -13.40
N ALA A 8 -2.71 -8.46 -12.72
CA ALA A 8 -3.89 -7.79 -12.17
C ALA A 8 -4.95 -7.46 -13.23
N ARG A 9 -4.62 -7.45 -14.52
CA ARG A 9 -5.57 -7.28 -15.63
C ARG A 9 -6.38 -8.54 -15.84
N GLN A 10 -5.72 -9.72 -15.84
CA GLN A 10 -6.39 -11.01 -15.97
C GLN A 10 -7.32 -11.25 -14.80
N VAL A 11 -6.87 -11.01 -13.58
CA VAL A 11 -7.72 -11.13 -12.39
C VAL A 11 -8.92 -10.19 -12.44
N ARG A 12 -8.79 -8.98 -12.99
CA ARG A 12 -9.93 -8.07 -13.17
C ARG A 12 -10.90 -8.51 -14.24
N ALA A 13 -10.41 -9.06 -15.35
CA ALA A 13 -11.27 -9.63 -16.37
C ALA A 13 -12.12 -10.75 -15.79
N VAL A 14 -11.49 -11.67 -15.06
CA VAL A 14 -12.20 -12.75 -14.35
C VAL A 14 -13.19 -12.21 -13.32
N ILE A 15 -12.82 -11.20 -12.49
CA ILE A 15 -13.77 -10.58 -11.55
C ILE A 15 -14.95 -9.92 -12.28
N LYS A 16 -14.75 -9.35 -13.47
CA LYS A 16 -15.82 -8.75 -14.26
C LYS A 16 -16.79 -9.81 -14.78
N GLU A 17 -16.27 -10.92 -15.29
CA GLU A 17 -17.06 -12.07 -15.73
C GLU A 17 -17.82 -12.70 -14.55
N LEU A 18 -17.14 -12.92 -13.43
CA LEU A 18 -17.74 -13.45 -12.21
C LEU A 18 -18.88 -12.58 -11.65
N ARG A 19 -18.83 -11.25 -11.84
CA ARG A 19 -19.95 -10.37 -11.45
C ARG A 19 -21.22 -10.64 -12.23
N GLY A 20 -21.09 -11.13 -13.46
CA GLY A 20 -22.24 -11.57 -14.26
C GLY A 20 -22.82 -12.90 -13.79
N ILE A 21 -22.00 -13.74 -13.15
CA ILE A 21 -22.37 -15.10 -12.72
C ILE A 21 -22.80 -15.11 -11.25
N ASP A 22 -22.00 -14.53 -10.35
CA ASP A 22 -22.28 -14.53 -8.90
C ASP A 22 -21.64 -13.33 -8.21
N GLN A 23 -22.46 -12.36 -7.84
CA GLN A 23 -22.02 -11.17 -7.10
C GLN A 23 -21.52 -11.49 -5.68
N GLN A 24 -21.96 -12.60 -5.08
CA GLN A 24 -21.57 -13.00 -3.74
C GLN A 24 -20.11 -13.45 -3.72
N ILE A 25 -19.68 -14.23 -4.72
CA ILE A 25 -18.26 -14.65 -4.82
C ILE A 25 -17.32 -13.46 -4.87
N VAL A 26 -17.69 -12.39 -5.58
CA VAL A 26 -16.88 -11.17 -5.63
C VAL A 26 -16.85 -10.42 -4.30
N LYS A 27 -17.95 -10.42 -3.54
CA LYS A 27 -18.00 -9.84 -2.19
C LYS A 27 -17.13 -10.63 -1.23
N ASP A 28 -17.22 -11.95 -1.27
CA ASP A 28 -16.44 -12.85 -0.42
C ASP A 28 -14.95 -12.71 -0.71
N LEU A 29 -14.54 -12.72 -1.98
CA LEU A 29 -13.14 -12.47 -2.39
C LEU A 29 -12.59 -11.16 -1.81
N ARG A 30 -13.37 -10.08 -1.87
CA ARG A 30 -12.95 -8.79 -1.32
C ARG A 30 -12.88 -8.79 0.19
N SER A 31 -13.81 -9.49 0.84
CA SER A 31 -13.84 -9.65 2.30
C SER A 31 -12.61 -10.42 2.76
N ASP A 32 -12.30 -11.55 2.12
CA ASP A 32 -11.17 -12.40 2.43
C ASP A 32 -9.84 -11.67 2.21
N LEU A 33 -9.68 -10.97 1.08
CA LEU A 33 -8.49 -10.14 0.83
C LEU A 33 -8.34 -9.04 1.88
N ARG A 34 -9.43 -8.38 2.29
CA ARG A 34 -9.37 -7.34 3.30
C ARG A 34 -8.97 -7.90 4.66
N SER A 35 -9.59 -8.99 5.09
CA SER A 35 -9.34 -9.59 6.40
C SER A 35 -7.90 -10.14 6.50
N GLN A 36 -7.43 -10.84 5.47
CA GLN A 36 -6.10 -11.45 5.45
C GLN A 36 -4.96 -10.45 5.27
N LEU A 37 -5.19 -9.32 4.59
CA LEU A 37 -4.19 -8.27 4.39
C LEU A 37 -4.24 -7.17 5.47
N ALA A 38 -5.26 -7.12 6.30
CA ALA A 38 -5.37 -6.14 7.38
C ALA A 38 -4.19 -6.19 8.37
N PRO A 39 -3.71 -7.36 8.83
CA PRO A 39 -2.53 -7.45 9.69
C PRO A 39 -1.28 -6.88 9.00
N VAL A 40 -1.09 -7.15 7.72
CA VAL A 40 0.03 -6.61 6.94
C VAL A 40 -0.06 -5.09 6.83
N ALA A 41 -1.24 -4.54 6.58
CA ALA A 41 -1.45 -3.09 6.56
C ALA A 41 -1.13 -2.44 7.91
N THR A 42 -1.49 -3.08 9.01
CA THR A 42 -1.16 -2.64 10.37
C THR A 42 0.35 -2.68 10.61
N GLN A 43 1.02 -3.75 10.20
CA GLN A 43 2.47 -3.89 10.33
C GLN A 43 3.23 -2.83 9.52
N ILE A 44 2.75 -2.51 8.31
CA ILE A 44 3.33 -1.43 7.49
C ILE A 44 3.14 -0.07 8.17
N ALA A 45 1.96 0.19 8.72
CA ALA A 45 1.69 1.42 9.48
C ALA A 45 2.55 1.51 10.74
N GLY A 46 2.78 0.39 11.44
CA GLY A 46 3.64 0.30 12.61
C GLY A 46 5.11 0.62 12.35
N ALA A 47 5.56 0.55 11.10
CA ALA A 47 6.92 0.98 10.73
C ALA A 47 7.09 2.51 10.68
N VAL A 48 5.99 3.27 10.71
CA VAL A 48 6.02 4.73 10.76
C VAL A 48 6.25 5.17 12.20
N PRO A 49 7.24 6.03 12.50
CA PRO A 49 7.49 6.52 13.85
C PRO A 49 6.25 7.19 14.45
N VAL A 50 6.02 6.96 15.73
CA VAL A 50 4.95 7.64 16.48
C VAL A 50 5.29 9.12 16.62
N ASP A 51 6.55 9.42 16.97
CA ASP A 51 7.04 10.78 17.06
C ASP A 51 7.54 11.31 15.72
N PRO A 52 7.40 12.62 15.47
CA PRO A 52 7.89 13.22 14.25
C PRO A 52 9.41 13.09 14.14
N PRO A 53 9.94 12.77 12.95
CA PRO A 53 11.37 12.63 12.74
C PRO A 53 12.14 13.95 12.94
N LEU A 54 11.44 15.08 12.82
CA LEU A 54 11.99 16.43 13.01
C LEU A 54 11.03 17.28 13.83
N SER A 55 11.57 18.19 14.66
CA SER A 55 10.78 19.10 15.49
C SER A 55 9.83 19.99 14.68
N GLY A 56 10.22 20.37 13.45
CA GLY A 56 9.40 21.17 12.55
C GLY A 56 8.08 20.50 12.12
N PHE A 57 7.93 19.20 12.32
CA PHE A 57 6.64 18.50 12.06
C PHE A 57 5.73 18.49 13.29
N ARG A 58 6.19 18.88 14.46
CA ARG A 58 5.44 18.66 15.71
C ARG A 58 4.12 19.45 15.78
N ASN A 59 4.11 20.71 15.38
CA ASN A 59 2.94 21.61 15.53
C ASN A 59 2.66 22.42 14.26
N ASN A 60 2.87 21.89 13.07
CA ASN A 60 2.85 22.63 11.83
C ASN A 60 1.54 22.43 11.04
N GLY A 61 0.39 22.77 11.62
CA GLY A 61 -0.90 22.76 10.91
C GLY A 61 -1.11 21.54 10.01
N ALA A 62 -1.35 21.76 8.73
CA ALA A 62 -1.58 20.71 7.74
C ALA A 62 -0.32 19.87 7.43
N THR A 63 0.89 20.42 7.62
CA THR A 63 2.17 19.71 7.40
C THR A 63 2.67 19.01 8.66
N GLY A 64 1.88 19.05 9.74
CA GLY A 64 2.22 18.41 11.00
C GLY A 64 2.27 16.89 10.93
N TRP A 65 2.78 16.28 12.00
CA TRP A 65 2.83 14.85 12.21
C TRP A 65 1.57 14.37 12.92
N SER A 66 1.15 13.15 12.62
CA SER A 66 0.07 12.48 13.35
C SER A 66 0.24 10.97 13.28
N PRO A 67 -0.36 10.22 14.22
CA PRO A 67 -0.45 8.79 14.11
C PRO A 67 -1.01 8.35 12.76
N VAL A 68 -0.67 7.16 12.33
CA VAL A 68 -1.10 6.61 11.05
C VAL A 68 -1.93 5.35 11.25
N LYS A 69 -2.78 5.06 10.27
CA LYS A 69 -3.58 3.83 10.21
C LYS A 69 -3.33 3.12 8.90
N GLY A 70 -3.07 1.82 8.99
CA GLY A 70 -3.02 0.93 7.82
C GLY A 70 -4.43 0.52 7.41
N LYS A 71 -4.72 0.56 6.12
CA LYS A 71 -6.01 0.16 5.54
C LYS A 71 -5.80 -0.64 4.26
N VAL A 72 -6.65 -1.63 4.05
CA VAL A 72 -6.74 -2.35 2.79
C VAL A 72 -7.89 -1.79 1.98
N GLY A 73 -7.59 -1.29 0.80
CA GLY A 73 -8.57 -0.73 -0.13
C GLY A 73 -8.58 -1.46 -1.47
N PHE A 74 -9.73 -1.45 -2.12
CA PHE A 74 -9.84 -1.89 -3.51
C PHE A 74 -9.91 -0.66 -4.38
N THR A 75 -8.98 -0.54 -5.32
CA THR A 75 -8.91 0.63 -6.19
C THR A 75 -9.90 0.45 -7.33
N PRO A 76 -10.95 1.26 -7.45
CA PRO A 76 -11.75 1.27 -8.67
C PRO A 76 -10.86 1.69 -9.84
N GLY A 77 -10.93 0.95 -10.93
CA GLY A 77 -10.06 1.06 -12.10
C GLY A 77 -10.18 2.34 -12.93
N LYS A 78 -10.47 3.49 -12.30
CA LYS A 78 -10.70 4.77 -12.99
C LYS A 78 -9.43 5.54 -13.38
N SER A 79 -8.27 5.21 -12.79
CA SER A 79 -6.99 5.85 -13.12
C SER A 79 -6.09 4.91 -13.89
N ARG A 80 -5.42 5.38 -14.95
CA ARG A 80 -4.40 4.62 -15.70
C ARG A 80 -3.35 3.98 -14.80
N ASN A 81 -2.92 4.69 -13.76
CA ASN A 81 -1.93 4.20 -12.82
C ASN A 81 -2.48 3.14 -11.86
N ASN A 82 -3.78 3.17 -11.58
CA ASN A 82 -4.45 2.22 -10.69
C ASN A 82 -5.05 1.02 -11.44
N ALA A 83 -5.06 1.05 -12.78
CA ALA A 83 -5.61 -0.03 -13.59
C ALA A 83 -4.86 -1.36 -13.41
N LYS A 84 -3.62 -1.34 -12.93
CA LYS A 84 -2.78 -2.52 -12.72
C LYS A 84 -2.89 -3.11 -11.30
N ASN A 85 -3.52 -2.42 -10.36
CA ASN A 85 -3.58 -2.85 -8.96
C ASN A 85 -4.97 -3.37 -8.59
N LEU A 86 -5.06 -4.61 -8.12
CA LEU A 86 -6.29 -5.19 -7.60
C LEU A 86 -6.59 -4.69 -6.19
N VAL A 87 -5.57 -4.65 -5.36
CA VAL A 87 -5.63 -4.27 -3.94
C VAL A 87 -4.59 -3.18 -3.69
N ALA A 88 -4.94 -2.21 -2.87
CA ALA A 88 -4.04 -1.17 -2.39
C ALA A 88 -3.96 -1.23 -0.86
N ILE A 89 -2.74 -1.30 -0.34
CA ILE A 89 -2.49 -1.03 1.07
C ILE A 89 -2.22 0.46 1.19
N ARG A 90 -2.96 1.12 2.07
CA ARG A 90 -2.84 2.55 2.34
C ARG A 90 -2.36 2.77 3.76
N VAL A 91 -1.50 3.74 3.94
CA VAL A 91 -1.08 4.25 5.24
C VAL A 91 -1.50 5.71 5.30
N ASP A 92 -2.58 5.95 6.03
CA ASP A 92 -3.20 7.28 6.08
C ASP A 92 -2.92 7.93 7.43
N PRO A 93 -2.35 9.15 7.44
CA PRO A 93 -2.24 9.96 8.66
C PRO A 93 -3.62 10.32 9.20
N VAL A 94 -3.78 10.25 10.51
CA VAL A 94 -5.00 10.68 11.18
C VAL A 94 -5.13 12.21 11.10
N GLY A 95 -6.34 12.71 10.89
CA GLY A 95 -6.60 14.17 10.85
C GLY A 95 -6.05 14.90 9.61
N GLY A 96 -5.74 14.18 8.52
CA GLY A 96 -5.35 14.80 7.25
C GLY A 96 -3.96 15.45 7.25
N LYS A 97 -3.12 15.18 8.25
CA LYS A 97 -1.75 15.70 8.33
C LYS A 97 -0.87 15.15 7.21
N ARG A 98 -0.01 15.99 6.65
CA ARG A 98 0.83 15.65 5.48
C ARG A 98 2.30 15.39 5.81
N GLY A 99 2.72 15.58 7.07
CA GLY A 99 4.10 15.40 7.50
C GLY A 99 4.69 14.04 7.15
N LEU A 100 3.89 12.95 7.27
CA LEU A 100 4.30 11.64 6.85
C LEU A 100 4.69 11.60 5.36
N TYR A 101 3.85 12.15 4.48
CA TYR A 101 4.10 12.10 3.04
C TYR A 101 5.36 12.89 2.66
N ILE A 102 5.58 14.02 3.34
CA ILE A 102 6.81 14.81 3.16
C ILE A 102 8.02 14.00 3.62
N ALA A 103 8.01 13.47 4.84
CA ALA A 103 9.11 12.71 5.38
C ALA A 103 9.37 11.42 4.59
N GLU A 104 8.32 10.73 4.13
CA GLU A 104 8.41 9.49 3.36
C GLU A 104 9.04 9.70 1.98
N LEU A 105 8.70 10.79 1.30
CA LEU A 105 9.04 11.01 -0.11
C LEU A 105 10.12 12.08 -0.36
N ALA A 106 10.50 12.89 0.65
CA ALA A 106 11.54 13.90 0.49
C ALA A 106 12.87 13.26 0.06
N GLY A 107 13.42 13.74 -1.03
CA GLY A 107 14.66 13.20 -1.62
C GLY A 107 14.47 12.00 -2.54
N SER A 108 13.24 11.54 -2.83
CA SER A 108 13.00 10.39 -3.69
C SER A 108 13.34 10.65 -5.16
N ARG A 109 13.28 11.90 -5.60
CA ARG A 109 13.52 12.29 -7.00
C ARG A 109 14.67 13.29 -7.17
N SER A 110 14.96 14.10 -6.14
CA SER A 110 16.00 15.12 -6.18
C SER A 110 16.57 15.36 -4.79
N ALA A 111 17.77 15.92 -4.75
CA ALA A 111 18.45 16.32 -3.51
C ALA A 111 17.86 17.60 -2.86
N GLY A 112 16.79 18.14 -3.44
CA GLY A 112 16.19 19.41 -3.06
C GLY A 112 16.58 20.55 -4.02
N SER A 113 15.60 21.38 -4.39
CA SER A 113 15.80 22.51 -5.32
C SER A 113 16.15 23.82 -4.59
N THR A 114 16.03 23.85 -3.26
CA THR A 114 16.34 24.98 -2.41
C THR A 114 17.31 24.57 -1.29
N PRO A 115 18.14 25.49 -0.72
CA PRO A 115 19.01 25.17 0.40
C PRO A 115 18.25 24.57 1.59
N SER A 116 17.08 25.10 1.93
CA SER A 116 16.24 24.56 3.01
C SER A 116 15.72 23.17 2.69
N GLY A 117 15.34 22.90 1.45
CA GLY A 117 14.91 21.57 0.99
C GLY A 117 16.05 20.56 1.03
N ALA A 118 17.25 20.94 0.60
CA ALA A 118 18.43 20.10 0.65
C ALA A 118 18.82 19.77 2.11
N ASN A 119 18.78 20.77 3.01
CA ASN A 119 19.02 20.55 4.43
C ASN A 119 17.99 19.61 5.06
N LEU A 120 16.69 19.80 4.78
CA LEU A 120 15.62 18.89 5.23
C LEU A 120 15.90 17.45 4.81
N ILE A 121 16.26 17.23 3.55
CA ILE A 121 16.56 15.89 3.02
C ILE A 121 17.80 15.30 3.70
N SER A 122 18.85 16.08 3.87
CA SER A 122 20.08 15.67 4.56
C SER A 122 19.80 15.21 5.98
N VAL A 123 19.05 15.99 6.75
CA VAL A 123 18.71 15.65 8.15
C VAL A 123 17.76 14.45 8.23
N LEU A 124 16.80 14.31 7.30
CA LEU A 124 15.97 13.12 7.22
C LEU A 124 16.79 11.86 6.89
N ASN A 125 17.76 11.98 5.97
CA ASN A 125 18.63 10.86 5.58
C ASN A 125 19.59 10.43 6.70
N SER A 126 20.08 11.35 7.52
CA SER A 126 20.92 11.00 8.67
C SER A 126 20.17 10.19 9.74
N ARG A 127 18.86 10.42 9.88
CA ARG A 127 18.02 9.73 10.87
C ARG A 127 17.37 8.46 10.33
N SER A 128 16.96 8.50 9.07
CA SER A 128 16.31 7.38 8.39
C SER A 128 16.66 7.42 6.90
N PRO A 129 17.75 6.78 6.48
CA PRO A 129 18.21 6.82 5.11
C PRO A 129 17.20 6.19 4.15
N MET A 130 17.04 6.79 2.98
CA MET A 130 16.29 6.21 1.88
C MET A 130 17.11 5.13 1.19
N ASN A 131 16.52 3.97 0.98
CA ASN A 131 17.10 2.92 0.17
C ASN A 131 16.49 2.98 -1.25
N GLY A 132 17.12 3.73 -2.15
CA GLY A 132 16.68 3.87 -3.53
C GLY A 132 15.46 4.82 -3.69
N ARG A 133 14.66 4.61 -4.75
CA ARG A 133 13.50 5.46 -5.11
C ARG A 133 12.26 5.26 -4.26
N GLY A 134 12.34 4.59 -3.14
CA GLY A 134 11.19 4.36 -2.25
C GLY A 134 11.24 5.20 -1.00
N GLY A 135 10.19 5.16 -0.22
CA GLY A 135 10.08 5.88 1.03
C GLY A 135 10.96 5.33 2.16
N ARG A 136 10.95 6.04 3.29
CA ARG A 136 11.80 5.75 4.45
C ARG A 136 11.19 4.73 5.41
N TYR A 137 9.88 4.74 5.55
CA TYR A 137 9.16 3.98 6.59
C TYR A 137 8.20 2.96 5.97
N ALA A 138 7.02 3.40 5.58
CA ALA A 138 5.95 2.54 5.08
C ALA A 138 6.33 1.83 3.78
N TYR A 139 6.95 2.52 2.82
CA TYR A 139 7.39 1.89 1.56
C TYR A 139 8.53 0.89 1.77
N LYS A 140 9.46 1.18 2.68
CA LYS A 140 10.53 0.24 3.03
C LYS A 140 9.93 -1.04 3.60
N GLN A 141 9.01 -0.92 4.56
CA GLN A 141 8.34 -2.07 5.16
C GLN A 141 7.48 -2.82 4.15
N PHE A 142 6.75 -2.11 3.29
CA PHE A 142 5.97 -2.75 2.22
C PHE A 142 6.84 -3.58 1.28
N ARG A 143 8.02 -3.10 0.90
CA ARG A 143 8.93 -3.89 0.05
C ARG A 143 9.36 -5.19 0.71
N PHE A 144 9.64 -5.14 2.00
CA PHE A 144 9.99 -6.32 2.78
C PHE A 144 8.84 -7.33 2.83
N LEU A 145 7.61 -6.85 3.05
CA LEU A 145 6.41 -7.69 3.17
C LEU A 145 5.75 -8.04 1.82
N ARG A 146 6.23 -7.49 0.72
CA ARG A 146 5.64 -7.73 -0.61
C ARG A 146 5.50 -9.21 -0.99
N PRO A 147 6.50 -10.09 -0.74
CA PRO A 147 6.36 -11.51 -1.03
C PRO A 147 5.20 -12.16 -0.26
N ASP A 148 4.99 -11.77 0.99
CA ASP A 148 3.90 -12.31 1.81
C ASP A 148 2.53 -11.81 1.32
N VAL A 149 2.44 -10.55 0.92
CA VAL A 149 1.23 -9.99 0.30
C VAL A 149 0.85 -10.77 -0.96
N VAL A 150 1.82 -11.09 -1.82
CA VAL A 150 1.60 -11.87 -3.03
C VAL A 150 1.11 -13.27 -2.69
N LYS A 151 1.79 -13.99 -1.79
CA LYS A 151 1.40 -15.34 -1.35
C LYS A 151 -0.02 -15.37 -0.75
N ILE A 152 -0.38 -14.38 0.06
CA ILE A 152 -1.73 -14.26 0.63
C ILE A 152 -2.75 -14.07 -0.49
N ALA A 153 -2.49 -13.16 -1.43
CA ALA A 153 -3.39 -12.89 -2.54
C ALA A 153 -3.58 -14.10 -3.45
N GLU A 154 -2.50 -14.81 -3.79
CA GLU A 154 -2.54 -16.05 -4.59
C GLU A 154 -3.36 -17.15 -3.91
N ARG A 155 -3.14 -17.38 -2.62
CA ARG A 155 -3.91 -18.36 -1.85
C ARG A 155 -5.41 -18.08 -1.88
N ILE A 156 -5.80 -16.81 -1.68
CA ILE A 156 -7.22 -16.40 -1.67
C ILE A 156 -7.83 -16.55 -3.06
N LEU A 157 -7.11 -16.17 -4.11
CA LEU A 157 -7.57 -16.31 -5.49
C LEU A 157 -7.76 -17.78 -5.86
N ASN A 158 -6.80 -18.65 -5.55
CA ASN A 158 -6.90 -20.07 -5.81
C ASN A 158 -8.07 -20.72 -5.07
N ALA A 159 -8.29 -20.35 -3.80
CA ALA A 159 -9.46 -20.82 -3.04
C ALA A 159 -10.78 -20.32 -3.64
N THR A 160 -10.80 -19.11 -4.18
CA THR A 160 -11.98 -18.56 -4.86
C THR A 160 -12.25 -19.29 -6.17
N PHE A 161 -11.24 -19.57 -6.99
CA PHE A 161 -11.38 -20.34 -8.21
C PHE A 161 -11.90 -21.77 -7.93
N ALA A 162 -11.35 -22.44 -6.93
CA ALA A 162 -11.85 -23.77 -6.55
C ALA A 162 -13.32 -23.78 -6.07
N LYS A 163 -13.81 -22.66 -5.50
CA LYS A 163 -15.26 -22.51 -5.17
C LYS A 163 -16.12 -22.33 -6.43
N ILE A 164 -15.58 -21.69 -7.45
CA ILE A 164 -16.27 -21.45 -8.71
C ILE A 164 -16.40 -22.76 -9.48
N ASP A 165 -15.31 -23.51 -9.63
CA ASP A 165 -15.30 -24.79 -10.33
C ASP A 165 -16.35 -25.75 -9.76
N ARG A 166 -16.47 -25.81 -8.41
CA ARG A 166 -17.49 -26.64 -7.75
C ARG A 166 -18.95 -26.19 -7.96
N LYS A 167 -19.17 -24.95 -8.43
CA LYS A 167 -20.53 -24.43 -8.70
C LYS A 167 -20.94 -24.61 -10.16
N ILE A 168 -19.98 -24.89 -11.03
CA ILE A 168 -20.21 -25.07 -12.46
C ILE A 168 -20.42 -26.57 -12.78
N ASP A 169 -19.86 -27.47 -11.98
CA ASP A 169 -20.13 -28.92 -11.99
C ASP A 169 -21.48 -29.22 -11.29
#